data_a85d604c3bbbabd8c0d8e99d69f1bcc3
#
_entry.id   a85d604c3bbbabd8c0d8e99d69f1bcc3
#
_cell.length_a   1.000
_cell.length_b   1.000
_cell.length_c   1.000
_cell.angle_alpha   90.00
_cell.angle_beta   90.00
_cell.angle_gamma   90.00
#
_symmetry.space_group_name_H-M   'P 1'
#
loop_
_entity.id
_entity.type
_entity.pdbx_description
1 polymer ?
#
loop_
_entity_poly.entity_id
_entity_poly.type
_entity_poly.pdbx_seq_one_letter_code
_entity_poly.pdbx_strand_id
1 'polypeptide(L)'
;TTAVFNFRKPFFLFTFVAMSQKWIYKPEPDEEIVDGLISSIGFGTLESKILVLREIDNYQKAREFFKPNGTDIHNPFLMADMQKAVERIATAIENGEKILVYGDYDVDGTTAVALMYLYLSKIVDKKYLDFYIPDRNVEGYGISDEGIHFAKDNGFSLIIALDCGIKSVDKIDLANSVGVDFIICAHHLPGDKIPNAIAVLDPKR
;
A
#
# COMPACT_ATOMS: atom_id res chain seq x y z
N THR A 1 30.77 -52.22 17.70
CA THR A 1 31.18 -50.88 18.19
C THR A 1 30.13 -49.88 17.76
N THR A 2 29.18 -49.62 18.65
CA THR A 2 28.02 -48.74 18.42
C THR A 2 28.39 -47.34 18.91
N ALA A 3 28.49 -46.39 18.03
CA ALA A 3 28.71 -44.97 18.38
C ALA A 3 27.35 -44.37 18.79
N VAL A 4 27.21 -44.00 20.06
CA VAL A 4 26.06 -43.28 20.60
C VAL A 4 26.33 -41.80 20.40
N PHE A 5 25.62 -41.16 19.47
CA PHE A 5 25.63 -39.71 19.32
C PHE A 5 24.62 -39.11 20.30
N ASN A 6 25.16 -38.44 21.31
CA ASN A 6 24.39 -37.76 22.35
C ASN A 6 24.11 -36.31 21.88
N PHE A 7 22.99 -36.04 21.19
CA PHE A 7 22.52 -34.69 20.88
C PHE A 7 21.69 -34.12 22.04
N ARG A 8 22.33 -33.47 23.00
CA ARG A 8 21.64 -32.54 23.90
C ARG A 8 21.53 -31.20 23.21
N LYS A 9 20.46 -30.96 22.45
CA LYS A 9 19.98 -29.62 22.10
C LYS A 9 18.75 -29.33 22.96
N PRO A 10 18.59 -28.10 23.50
CA PRO A 10 17.39 -27.75 24.23
C PRO A 10 16.21 -27.78 23.24
N PHE A 11 15.24 -28.66 23.53
CA PHE A 11 13.95 -28.65 22.86
C PHE A 11 13.26 -27.31 23.22
N PHE A 12 13.27 -26.36 22.30
CA PHE A 12 12.29 -25.28 22.34
C PHE A 12 10.93 -25.90 22.06
N LEU A 13 10.14 -26.05 23.11
CA LEU A 13 8.73 -26.40 23.01
C LEU A 13 8.03 -25.17 22.42
N PHE A 14 7.92 -25.11 21.09
CA PHE A 14 6.96 -24.23 20.44
C PHE A 14 5.57 -24.76 20.82
N THR A 15 4.93 -24.15 21.78
CA THR A 15 3.50 -24.29 21.99
C THR A 15 2.84 -23.67 20.77
N PHE A 16 2.54 -24.50 19.77
CA PHE A 16 1.58 -24.15 18.73
C PHE A 16 0.24 -23.95 19.44
N VAL A 17 -0.11 -22.72 19.73
CA VAL A 17 -1.50 -22.37 19.97
C VAL A 17 -2.21 -22.64 18.65
N ALA A 18 -2.84 -23.80 18.56
CA ALA A 18 -3.72 -24.11 17.44
C ALA A 18 -4.85 -23.10 17.47
N MET A 19 -4.71 -22.02 16.69
CA MET A 19 -5.82 -21.13 16.40
C MET A 19 -6.82 -21.97 15.62
N SER A 20 -7.88 -22.43 16.29
CA SER A 20 -8.98 -23.13 15.63
C SER A 20 -9.71 -22.13 14.73
N GLN A 21 -9.32 -22.07 13.48
CA GLN A 21 -10.06 -21.30 12.48
C GLN A 21 -11.40 -21.99 12.24
N LYS A 22 -12.48 -21.27 12.48
CA LYS A 22 -13.83 -21.71 12.16
C LYS A 22 -14.22 -21.20 10.79
N TRP A 23 -14.51 -22.09 9.86
CA TRP A 23 -15.12 -21.75 8.60
C TRP A 23 -16.53 -21.22 8.79
N ILE A 24 -16.81 -20.03 8.31
CA ILE A 24 -18.16 -19.44 8.33
C ILE A 24 -18.57 -19.25 6.88
N TYR A 25 -19.60 -19.97 6.47
CA TYR A 25 -20.20 -19.79 5.15
C TYR A 25 -21.12 -18.56 5.18
N LYS A 26 -21.08 -17.77 4.12
CA LYS A 26 -22.10 -16.74 3.90
C LYS A 26 -23.45 -17.44 3.66
N PRO A 27 -24.58 -16.79 4.01
CA PRO A 27 -25.91 -17.29 3.64
C PRO A 27 -26.00 -17.52 2.14
N GLU A 28 -26.83 -18.48 1.71
CA GLU A 28 -27.15 -18.63 0.29
C GLU A 28 -27.76 -17.32 -0.23
N PRO A 29 -27.34 -16.87 -1.41
CA PRO A 29 -27.91 -15.67 -2.02
C PRO A 29 -29.34 -15.91 -2.48
N ASP A 30 -30.12 -14.84 -2.58
CA ASP A 30 -31.49 -14.87 -3.06
C ASP A 30 -31.54 -15.38 -4.51
N GLU A 31 -32.30 -16.44 -4.75
CA GLU A 31 -32.37 -17.10 -6.05
C GLU A 31 -33.02 -16.20 -7.12
N GLU A 32 -34.00 -15.35 -6.76
CA GLU A 32 -34.63 -14.42 -7.71
C GLU A 32 -33.62 -13.39 -8.23
N ILE A 33 -32.76 -12.90 -7.34
CA ILE A 33 -31.67 -11.96 -7.69
C ILE A 33 -30.64 -12.65 -8.58
N VAL A 34 -30.27 -13.89 -8.23
CA VAL A 34 -29.32 -14.70 -9.01
C VAL A 34 -29.85 -14.92 -10.42
N ASP A 35 -31.12 -15.33 -10.56
CA ASP A 35 -31.76 -15.57 -11.86
C ASP A 35 -31.92 -14.28 -12.67
N GLY A 36 -32.19 -13.17 -12.01
CA GLY A 36 -32.22 -11.84 -12.62
C GLY A 36 -30.86 -11.46 -13.23
N LEU A 37 -29.75 -11.75 -12.52
CA LEU A 37 -28.41 -11.53 -13.05
C LEU A 37 -28.08 -12.48 -14.21
N ILE A 38 -28.39 -13.78 -14.10
CA ILE A 38 -28.22 -14.75 -15.21
C ILE A 38 -28.89 -14.23 -16.46
N SER A 39 -30.14 -13.80 -16.33
CA SER A 39 -30.95 -13.34 -17.46
C SER A 39 -30.44 -12.03 -18.06
N SER A 40 -29.92 -11.11 -17.24
CA SER A 40 -29.56 -9.77 -17.68
C SER A 40 -28.12 -9.64 -18.16
N ILE A 41 -27.19 -10.48 -17.65
CA ILE A 41 -25.74 -10.39 -17.95
C ILE A 41 -25.28 -11.58 -18.80
N GLY A 42 -25.97 -12.73 -18.71
CA GLY A 42 -25.60 -13.96 -19.41
C GLY A 42 -24.48 -14.75 -18.72
N PHE A 43 -24.24 -14.55 -17.41
CA PHE A 43 -23.30 -15.33 -16.62
C PHE A 43 -23.93 -16.64 -16.15
N GLY A 44 -23.09 -17.61 -15.77
CA GLY A 44 -23.56 -18.85 -15.16
C GLY A 44 -24.05 -18.65 -13.72
N THR A 45 -24.70 -19.68 -13.19
CA THR A 45 -25.25 -19.65 -11.82
C THR A 45 -24.18 -19.39 -10.76
N LEU A 46 -22.99 -19.98 -10.90
CA LEU A 46 -21.91 -19.82 -9.92
C LEU A 46 -21.40 -18.38 -9.87
N GLU A 47 -21.11 -17.81 -11.03
CA GLU A 47 -20.63 -16.43 -11.16
C GLU A 47 -21.66 -15.45 -10.62
N SER A 48 -22.95 -15.65 -10.95
CA SER A 48 -24.05 -14.81 -10.47
C SER A 48 -24.20 -14.91 -8.95
N LYS A 49 -24.11 -16.10 -8.34
CA LYS A 49 -24.10 -16.27 -6.89
C LYS A 49 -22.94 -15.52 -6.24
N ILE A 50 -21.73 -15.61 -6.82
CA ILE A 50 -20.56 -14.90 -6.30
C ILE A 50 -20.75 -13.38 -6.35
N LEU A 51 -21.37 -12.85 -7.40
CA LEU A 51 -21.67 -11.43 -7.53
C LEU A 51 -22.67 -10.97 -6.48
N VAL A 52 -23.76 -11.69 -6.31
CA VAL A 52 -24.78 -11.36 -5.28
C VAL A 52 -24.17 -11.38 -3.87
N LEU A 53 -23.33 -12.36 -3.56
CA LEU A 53 -22.61 -12.43 -2.29
C LEU A 53 -21.63 -11.27 -2.07
N ARG A 54 -21.32 -10.51 -3.11
CA ARG A 54 -20.53 -9.26 -3.10
C ARG A 54 -21.37 -8.00 -3.25
N GLU A 55 -22.69 -8.12 -3.07
CA GLU A 55 -23.63 -7.00 -3.16
C GLU A 55 -23.77 -6.42 -4.60
N ILE A 56 -23.33 -7.17 -5.60
CA ILE A 56 -23.53 -6.86 -7.02
C ILE A 56 -24.78 -7.63 -7.45
N ASP A 57 -25.94 -7.03 -7.21
CA ASP A 57 -27.27 -7.67 -7.25
C ASP A 57 -28.11 -7.29 -8.47
N ASN A 58 -27.59 -6.47 -9.37
CA ASN A 58 -28.30 -6.04 -10.57
C ASN A 58 -27.33 -5.72 -11.73
N TYR A 59 -27.92 -5.60 -12.95
CA TYR A 59 -27.18 -5.30 -14.18
C TYR A 59 -26.31 -4.03 -14.06
N GLN A 60 -26.83 -2.96 -13.47
CA GLN A 60 -26.11 -1.70 -13.40
C GLN A 60 -24.85 -1.81 -12.54
N LYS A 61 -24.96 -2.40 -11.35
CA LYS A 61 -23.80 -2.67 -10.49
C LYS A 61 -22.78 -3.61 -11.15
N ALA A 62 -23.26 -4.63 -11.86
CA ALA A 62 -22.38 -5.53 -12.59
C ALA A 62 -21.65 -4.81 -13.73
N ARG A 63 -22.35 -3.95 -14.48
CA ARG A 63 -21.75 -3.13 -15.52
C ARG A 63 -20.67 -2.19 -14.96
N GLU A 64 -20.94 -1.50 -13.86
CA GLU A 64 -19.99 -0.62 -13.19
C GLU A 64 -18.76 -1.38 -12.71
N PHE A 65 -18.95 -2.58 -12.17
CA PHE A 65 -17.86 -3.43 -11.72
C PHE A 65 -16.96 -3.94 -12.86
N PHE A 66 -17.55 -4.41 -13.97
CA PHE A 66 -16.80 -5.01 -15.09
C PHE A 66 -16.36 -4.02 -16.15
N LYS A 67 -17.01 -2.88 -16.25
CA LYS A 67 -16.72 -1.82 -17.24
C LYS A 67 -16.77 -0.44 -16.59
N PRO A 68 -15.86 -0.17 -15.62
CA PRO A 68 -15.78 1.14 -15.00
C PRO A 68 -15.44 2.20 -16.05
N ASN A 69 -16.05 3.37 -15.93
CA ASN A 69 -15.76 4.52 -16.77
C ASN A 69 -14.83 5.50 -16.04
N GLY A 70 -14.13 6.36 -16.78
CA GLY A 70 -13.32 7.43 -16.17
C GLY A 70 -14.12 8.42 -15.31
N THR A 71 -15.45 8.49 -15.52
CA THR A 71 -16.38 9.28 -14.69
C THR A 71 -16.65 8.67 -13.33
N ASP A 72 -16.30 7.39 -13.11
CA ASP A 72 -16.52 6.67 -11.86
C ASP A 72 -15.33 6.88 -10.86
N ILE A 73 -14.32 7.62 -11.30
CA ILE A 73 -13.17 7.99 -10.44
C ILE A 73 -13.61 9.09 -9.49
N HIS A 74 -13.43 8.84 -8.19
CA HIS A 74 -13.71 9.83 -7.16
C HIS A 74 -12.72 11.02 -7.23
N ASN A 75 -13.17 12.18 -6.77
CA ASN A 75 -12.27 13.31 -6.60
C ASN A 75 -11.15 12.93 -5.59
N PRO A 76 -9.86 12.99 -5.99
CA PRO A 76 -8.76 12.61 -5.12
C PRO A 76 -8.66 13.44 -3.83
N PHE A 77 -9.19 14.66 -3.82
CA PHE A 77 -9.23 15.52 -2.62
C PHE A 77 -10.26 15.06 -1.57
N LEU A 78 -11.06 14.04 -1.83
CA LEU A 78 -11.84 13.35 -0.81
C LEU A 78 -10.96 12.45 0.10
N MET A 79 -9.76 12.11 -0.35
CA MET A 79 -8.82 11.35 0.46
C MET A 79 -8.22 12.23 1.56
N ALA A 80 -8.20 11.73 2.77
CA ALA A 80 -7.58 12.42 3.90
C ALA A 80 -6.14 12.84 3.58
N ASP A 81 -5.75 14.04 4.01
CA ASP A 81 -4.41 14.64 3.82
C ASP A 81 -4.00 14.93 2.36
N MET A 82 -4.84 14.69 1.35
CA MET A 82 -4.47 14.97 -0.05
C MET A 82 -4.04 16.42 -0.26
N GLN A 83 -4.77 17.37 0.32
CA GLN A 83 -4.42 18.79 0.22
C GLN A 83 -3.03 19.08 0.81
N LYS A 84 -2.72 18.54 2.00
CA LYS A 84 -1.41 18.70 2.65
C LYS A 84 -0.28 18.10 1.81
N ALA A 85 -0.52 16.94 1.19
CA ALA A 85 0.46 16.30 0.32
C ALA A 85 0.79 17.18 -0.89
N VAL A 86 -0.24 17.70 -1.57
CA VAL A 86 -0.07 18.58 -2.72
C VAL A 86 0.66 19.87 -2.34
N GLU A 87 0.26 20.52 -1.24
CA GLU A 87 0.90 21.75 -0.74
C GLU A 87 2.37 21.51 -0.36
N ARG A 88 2.70 20.39 0.30
CA ARG A 88 4.09 20.08 0.67
C ARG A 88 4.97 19.83 -0.58
N ILE A 89 4.44 19.11 -1.57
CA ILE A 89 5.16 18.90 -2.85
C ILE A 89 5.36 20.23 -3.57
N ALA A 90 4.32 21.08 -3.67
CA ALA A 90 4.41 22.38 -4.30
C ALA A 90 5.48 23.26 -3.61
N THR A 91 5.46 23.31 -2.27
CA THR A 91 6.47 24.04 -1.48
C THR A 91 7.89 23.51 -1.74
N ALA A 92 8.08 22.20 -1.83
CA ALA A 92 9.39 21.64 -2.14
C ALA A 92 9.90 22.08 -3.53
N ILE A 93 9.01 22.08 -4.52
CA ILE A 93 9.33 22.51 -5.89
C ILE A 93 9.68 24.02 -5.93
N GLU A 94 8.87 24.85 -5.30
CA GLU A 94 9.07 26.31 -5.26
C GLU A 94 10.38 26.69 -4.56
N ASN A 95 10.75 25.98 -3.51
CA ASN A 95 11.97 26.22 -2.74
C ASN A 95 13.22 25.54 -3.34
N GLY A 96 13.09 24.75 -4.40
CA GLY A 96 14.18 23.97 -4.97
C GLY A 96 14.72 22.91 -4.01
N GLU A 97 13.85 22.31 -3.21
CA GLU A 97 14.18 21.21 -2.30
C GLU A 97 14.36 19.91 -3.08
N LYS A 98 15.21 19.02 -2.57
CA LYS A 98 15.37 17.69 -3.17
C LYS A 98 14.27 16.74 -2.70
N ILE A 99 13.62 16.09 -3.66
CA ILE A 99 12.54 15.13 -3.48
C ILE A 99 13.04 13.73 -3.83
N LEU A 100 12.85 12.77 -2.93
CA LEU A 100 13.13 11.35 -3.16
C LEU A 100 11.82 10.60 -3.33
N VAL A 101 11.64 9.93 -4.46
CA VAL A 101 10.53 9.00 -4.70
C VAL A 101 10.94 7.63 -4.19
N TYR A 102 10.31 7.18 -3.13
CA TYR A 102 10.61 5.91 -2.46
C TYR A 102 9.49 4.91 -2.71
N GLY A 103 9.77 3.65 -2.93
CA GLY A 103 8.73 2.62 -3.07
C GLY A 103 9.24 1.25 -2.71
N ASP A 104 8.30 0.33 -2.49
CA ASP A 104 8.65 -1.07 -2.27
C ASP A 104 9.23 -1.72 -3.53
N TYR A 105 9.90 -2.86 -3.35
CA TYR A 105 10.61 -3.59 -4.40
C TYR A 105 9.71 -4.48 -5.26
N ASP A 106 8.45 -4.64 -4.94
CA ASP A 106 7.52 -5.45 -5.71
C ASP A 106 6.95 -4.70 -6.94
N VAL A 107 6.03 -5.32 -7.66
CA VAL A 107 5.47 -4.74 -8.89
C VAL A 107 4.69 -3.47 -8.60
N ASP A 108 3.91 -3.44 -7.54
CA ASP A 108 3.06 -2.28 -7.19
C ASP A 108 3.95 -1.11 -6.79
N GLY A 109 4.93 -1.32 -5.91
CA GLY A 109 5.89 -0.31 -5.49
C GLY A 109 6.74 0.22 -6.63
N THR A 110 7.37 -0.67 -7.43
CA THR A 110 8.25 -0.25 -8.54
C THR A 110 7.51 0.48 -9.65
N THR A 111 6.28 0.07 -9.98
CA THR A 111 5.46 0.78 -10.98
C THR A 111 4.95 2.11 -10.46
N ALA A 112 4.59 2.22 -9.18
CA ALA A 112 4.22 3.47 -8.55
C ALA A 112 5.39 4.46 -8.53
N VAL A 113 6.60 4.02 -8.18
CA VAL A 113 7.83 4.83 -8.26
C VAL A 113 8.07 5.33 -9.68
N ALA A 114 8.01 4.45 -10.67
CA ALA A 114 8.19 4.83 -12.06
C ALA A 114 7.18 5.88 -12.51
N LEU A 115 5.90 5.71 -12.18
CA LEU A 115 4.84 6.66 -12.50
C LEU A 115 5.09 8.03 -11.86
N MET A 116 5.36 8.07 -10.56
CA MET A 116 5.59 9.32 -9.82
C MET A 116 6.86 10.02 -10.30
N TYR A 117 7.96 9.28 -10.45
CA TYR A 117 9.21 9.83 -10.94
C TYR A 117 9.08 10.42 -12.35
N LEU A 118 8.45 9.70 -13.27
CA LEU A 118 8.22 10.19 -14.65
C LEU A 118 7.29 11.41 -14.68
N TYR A 119 6.32 11.49 -13.79
CA TYR A 119 5.47 12.68 -13.69
C TYR A 119 6.26 13.88 -13.12
N LEU A 120 6.91 13.71 -11.98
CA LEU A 120 7.68 14.79 -11.35
C LEU A 120 8.83 15.26 -12.21
N SER A 121 9.47 14.39 -13.00
CA SER A 121 10.57 14.76 -13.91
C SER A 121 10.17 15.73 -15.03
N LYS A 122 8.86 15.95 -15.22
CA LYS A 122 8.36 16.97 -16.19
C LYS A 122 8.27 18.37 -15.57
N ILE A 123 8.26 18.47 -14.24
CA ILE A 123 8.02 19.72 -13.50
C ILE A 123 9.13 20.03 -12.48
N VAL A 124 10.02 19.08 -12.21
CA VAL A 124 11.16 19.22 -11.29
C VAL A 124 12.45 18.98 -12.07
N ASP A 125 13.45 19.85 -11.88
CA ASP A 125 14.80 19.64 -12.44
C ASP A 125 15.41 18.35 -11.86
N LYS A 126 16.01 17.54 -12.73
CA LYS A 126 16.61 16.24 -12.37
C LYS A 126 17.62 16.29 -11.22
N LYS A 127 18.28 17.44 -11.02
CA LYS A 127 19.21 17.61 -9.89
C LYS A 127 18.52 17.63 -8.51
N TYR A 128 17.19 17.84 -8.49
CA TYR A 128 16.37 17.88 -7.27
C TYR A 128 15.44 16.67 -7.13
N LEU A 129 15.54 15.69 -8.03
CA LEU A 129 14.66 14.52 -8.03
C LEU A 129 15.47 13.25 -8.21
N ASP A 130 15.28 12.29 -7.31
CA ASP A 130 15.82 10.94 -7.44
C ASP A 130 14.81 9.92 -6.93
N PHE A 131 15.13 8.64 -7.04
CA PHE A 131 14.30 7.57 -6.52
C PHE A 131 15.13 6.57 -5.70
N TYR A 132 14.44 5.83 -4.83
CA TYR A 132 15.04 4.78 -4.01
C TYR A 132 14.11 3.57 -3.94
N ILE A 133 14.67 2.40 -4.15
CA ILE A 133 13.98 1.12 -3.96
C ILE A 133 14.88 0.27 -3.07
N PRO A 134 14.38 -0.18 -1.88
CA PRO A 134 15.20 -0.95 -0.95
C PRO A 134 15.60 -2.31 -1.51
N ASP A 135 16.78 -2.78 -1.13
CA ASP A 135 17.21 -4.14 -1.46
C ASP A 135 16.47 -5.15 -0.57
N ARG A 136 15.68 -6.02 -1.22
CA ARG A 136 14.87 -7.04 -0.54
C ARG A 136 15.67 -7.91 0.43
N ASN A 137 16.89 -8.25 0.09
CA ASN A 137 17.71 -9.20 0.85
C ASN A 137 18.47 -8.54 2.01
N VAL A 138 18.71 -7.24 1.92
CA VAL A 138 19.51 -6.48 2.89
C VAL A 138 18.62 -5.65 3.81
N GLU A 139 17.68 -4.90 3.25
CA GLU A 139 16.85 -3.92 3.96
C GLU A 139 15.47 -4.48 4.35
N GLY A 140 14.97 -5.47 3.62
CA GLY A 140 13.66 -6.06 3.86
C GLY A 140 12.53 -5.26 3.21
N TYR A 141 11.31 -5.44 3.74
CA TYR A 141 10.08 -4.82 3.23
C TYR A 141 9.83 -3.44 3.85
N GLY A 142 9.42 -2.50 3.02
CA GLY A 142 8.92 -1.20 3.45
C GLY A 142 10.02 -0.15 3.62
N ILE A 143 9.79 0.82 4.53
CA ILE A 143 10.73 1.91 4.77
C ILE A 143 11.92 1.40 5.59
N SER A 144 13.14 1.56 5.04
CA SER A 144 14.40 1.18 5.70
C SER A 144 15.09 2.36 6.38
N ASP A 145 15.91 2.08 7.38
CA ASP A 145 16.78 3.09 7.99
C ASP A 145 17.83 3.58 6.99
N GLU A 146 18.33 2.66 6.16
CA GLU A 146 19.28 2.94 5.08
C GLU A 146 18.72 3.96 4.10
N GLY A 147 17.45 3.80 3.67
CA GLY A 147 16.78 4.73 2.78
C GLY A 147 16.58 6.12 3.40
N ILE A 148 16.29 6.19 4.71
CA ILE A 148 16.19 7.46 5.44
C ILE A 148 17.55 8.14 5.53
N HIS A 149 18.60 7.40 5.90
CA HIS A 149 19.96 7.94 5.95
C HIS A 149 20.46 8.36 4.57
N PHE A 150 20.19 7.56 3.54
CA PHE A 150 20.48 7.94 2.15
C PHE A 150 19.85 9.29 1.80
N ALA A 151 18.58 9.49 2.13
CA ALA A 151 17.89 10.75 1.89
C ALA A 151 18.59 11.91 2.63
N LYS A 152 18.86 11.74 3.92
CA LYS A 152 19.54 12.74 4.74
C LYS A 152 20.91 13.11 4.21
N ASP A 153 21.75 12.12 3.93
CA ASP A 153 23.16 12.30 3.54
C ASP A 153 23.29 12.95 2.14
N ASN A 154 22.30 12.73 1.28
CA ASN A 154 22.23 13.33 -0.06
C ASN A 154 21.40 14.63 -0.11
N GLY A 155 20.93 15.12 1.03
CA GLY A 155 20.24 16.41 1.16
C GLY A 155 18.80 16.42 0.63
N PHE A 156 18.13 15.28 0.61
CA PHE A 156 16.69 15.22 0.36
C PHE A 156 15.93 15.66 1.61
N SER A 157 15.01 16.60 1.44
CA SER A 157 14.16 17.09 2.53
C SER A 157 12.76 16.48 2.53
N LEU A 158 12.36 15.85 1.42
CA LEU A 158 11.05 15.21 1.26
C LEU A 158 11.20 13.83 0.62
N ILE A 159 10.60 12.83 1.28
CA ILE A 159 10.39 11.49 0.72
C ILE A 159 8.92 11.31 0.41
N ILE A 160 8.60 10.88 -0.81
CA ILE A 160 7.27 10.42 -1.21
C ILE A 160 7.32 8.90 -1.25
N ALA A 161 6.81 8.25 -0.19
CA ALA A 161 6.79 6.80 -0.04
C ALA A 161 5.52 6.23 -0.70
N LEU A 162 5.71 5.30 -1.62
CA LEU A 162 4.67 4.70 -2.44
C LEU A 162 4.55 3.21 -2.13
N ASP A 163 3.33 2.76 -1.94
CA ASP A 163 2.97 1.37 -1.64
C ASP A 163 3.57 0.79 -0.35
N CYS A 164 4.06 1.65 0.54
CA CYS A 164 4.64 1.25 1.83
C CYS A 164 4.49 2.34 2.88
N GLY A 165 4.82 2.02 4.13
CA GLY A 165 4.98 3.02 5.17
C GLY A 165 3.80 3.22 6.11
N ILE A 166 2.58 2.75 5.82
CA ILE A 166 1.38 3.00 6.64
C ILE A 166 1.48 2.47 8.10
N LYS A 167 2.38 1.52 8.35
CA LYS A 167 2.66 0.98 9.69
C LYS A 167 4.03 1.35 10.25
N SER A 168 4.81 2.13 9.52
CA SER A 168 6.21 2.42 9.81
C SER A 168 6.37 3.61 10.77
N VAL A 169 5.70 3.57 11.94
CA VAL A 169 5.69 4.67 12.91
C VAL A 169 7.11 5.05 13.32
N ASP A 170 7.91 4.06 13.76
CA ASP A 170 9.28 4.28 14.25
C ASP A 170 10.20 4.85 13.17
N LYS A 171 10.00 4.46 11.90
CA LYS A 171 10.79 4.96 10.77
C LYS A 171 10.46 6.42 10.47
N ILE A 172 9.20 6.78 10.55
CA ILE A 172 8.77 8.18 10.36
C ILE A 172 9.26 9.05 11.51
N ASP A 173 9.24 8.55 12.75
CA ASP A 173 9.81 9.26 13.90
C ASP A 173 11.33 9.47 13.72
N LEU A 174 12.07 8.48 13.22
CA LEU A 174 13.47 8.61 12.84
C LEU A 174 13.66 9.70 11.77
N ALA A 175 12.89 9.65 10.68
CA ALA A 175 12.99 10.63 9.61
C ALA A 175 12.74 12.05 10.10
N ASN A 176 11.69 12.25 10.90
CA ASN A 176 11.39 13.54 11.54
C ASN A 176 12.58 14.04 12.41
N SER A 177 13.23 13.13 13.16
CA SER A 177 14.38 13.48 14.02
C SER A 177 15.60 13.98 13.24
N VAL A 178 15.74 13.55 11.99
CA VAL A 178 16.84 13.97 11.09
C VAL A 178 16.45 15.05 10.09
N GLY A 179 15.20 15.55 10.17
CA GLY A 179 14.70 16.65 9.36
C GLY A 179 14.35 16.24 7.92
N VAL A 180 13.83 15.02 7.72
CA VAL A 180 13.32 14.52 6.45
C VAL A 180 11.81 14.32 6.56
N ASP A 181 11.05 15.07 5.77
CA ASP A 181 9.59 14.96 5.72
C ASP A 181 9.15 13.75 4.91
N PHE A 182 8.00 13.17 5.29
CA PHE A 182 7.38 12.08 4.55
C PHE A 182 5.97 12.41 4.09
N ILE A 183 5.65 11.98 2.87
CA ILE A 183 4.29 11.77 2.36
C ILE A 183 4.16 10.27 2.11
N ILE A 184 3.18 9.63 2.74
CA ILE A 184 2.91 8.20 2.59
C ILE A 184 1.71 8.03 1.67
N CYS A 185 1.86 7.22 0.62
CA CYS A 185 0.79 6.82 -0.30
C CYS A 185 0.70 5.30 -0.28
N ALA A 186 -0.29 4.76 0.41
CA ALA A 186 -0.48 3.32 0.60
C ALA A 186 -1.94 2.91 0.40
N HIS A 187 -2.16 1.60 0.34
CA HIS A 187 -3.49 1.00 0.31
C HIS A 187 -3.61 -0.22 1.25
N HIS A 188 -2.60 -0.44 2.06
CA HIS A 188 -2.56 -1.50 3.06
C HIS A 188 -3.41 -1.13 4.28
N LEU A 189 -3.82 -2.13 5.07
CA LEU A 189 -4.54 -1.86 6.31
C LEU A 189 -3.66 -1.09 7.29
N PRO A 190 -4.13 0.06 7.80
CA PRO A 190 -3.42 0.80 8.83
C PRO A 190 -3.19 -0.05 10.09
N GLY A 191 -2.19 0.35 10.90
CA GLY A 191 -2.00 -0.17 12.24
C GLY A 191 -2.85 0.59 13.26
N ASP A 192 -2.66 0.28 14.55
CA ASP A 192 -3.33 0.98 15.66
C ASP A 192 -2.92 2.46 15.73
N LYS A 193 -1.75 2.79 15.22
CA LYS A 193 -1.22 4.15 15.14
C LYS A 193 -0.90 4.50 13.71
N ILE A 194 -1.27 5.71 13.31
CA ILE A 194 -0.89 6.28 12.01
C ILE A 194 0.47 6.98 12.20
N PRO A 195 1.43 6.78 11.28
CA PRO A 195 2.71 7.48 11.31
C PRO A 195 2.55 9.00 11.28
N ASN A 196 3.40 9.72 12.02
CA ASN A 196 3.39 11.18 12.09
C ASN A 196 4.13 11.79 10.87
N ALA A 197 3.69 11.42 9.66
CA ALA A 197 4.14 12.01 8.41
C ALA A 197 3.39 13.32 8.12
N ILE A 198 3.91 14.16 7.21
CA ILE A 198 3.23 15.40 6.76
C ILE A 198 1.84 15.08 6.19
N ALA A 199 1.78 14.01 5.41
CA ALA A 199 0.52 13.51 4.85
C ALA A 199 0.55 11.99 4.76
N VAL A 200 -0.60 11.38 5.00
CA VAL A 200 -0.81 9.93 4.85
C VAL A 200 -2.02 9.70 3.97
N LEU A 201 -1.79 9.26 2.75
CA LEU A 201 -2.82 9.00 1.75
C LEU A 201 -3.11 7.49 1.74
N ASP A 202 -4.24 7.11 2.29
CA ASP A 202 -4.69 5.72 2.31
C ASP A 202 -6.22 5.67 2.26
N PRO A 203 -6.83 4.97 1.27
CA PRO A 203 -8.29 4.89 1.16
C PRO A 203 -8.96 4.06 2.27
N LYS A 204 -8.17 3.41 3.14
CA LYS A 204 -8.65 2.61 4.27
C LYS A 204 -8.56 3.35 5.62
N ARG A 205 -8.26 4.64 5.57
CA ARG A 205 -8.25 5.54 6.74
C ARG A 205 -9.64 6.09 7.03
#